data_43f87058c74ef57e2d4adbeccef5a5f7
#
_entry.id   43f87058c74ef57e2d4adbeccef5a5f7
#
_cell.length_a   1.000
_cell.length_b   1.000
_cell.length_c   1.000
_cell.angle_alpha   90.00
_cell.angle_beta   90.00
_cell.angle_gamma   90.00
#
_symmetry.space_group_name_H-M   'P 1'
#
loop_
_entity.id
_entity.type
_entity.pdbx_description
1 polymer ?
#
loop_
_entity_poly.entity_id
_entity_poly.type
_entity_poly.pdbx_seq_one_letter_code
_entity_poly.pdbx_strand_id
1 'polypeptide(L)'
;MEEVVIRNIELKDNASLAAIIRKSLEEFNAAKPGTVYFDTTTDHLFELFQSTPNSKYFVAELNGTVIGGAGIFPTENLPKGYCELVKMYLSKDARGSGLGRMMISKCLDTAKEMGFTNVYLESMPELSKAVKVYEKFGFSYLKGPLGNSGHCGCDIWMMKEI
;
A
#
# COMPACT_ATOMS: atom_id res chain seq x y z
N MET A 1 -11.24 25.18 -6.88
CA MET A 1 -11.46 24.03 -5.99
C MET A 1 -10.47 22.93 -6.34
N GLU A 2 -9.73 22.48 -5.35
CA GLU A 2 -8.77 21.41 -5.55
C GLU A 2 -9.51 20.08 -5.60
N GLU A 3 -9.33 19.33 -6.68
CA GLU A 3 -9.98 18.06 -6.86
C GLU A 3 -8.96 16.93 -6.80
N VAL A 4 -9.18 15.95 -5.91
CA VAL A 4 -8.38 14.74 -5.83
C VAL A 4 -9.03 13.69 -6.71
N VAL A 5 -8.24 13.11 -7.62
CA VAL A 5 -8.67 12.01 -8.48
C VAL A 5 -7.94 10.75 -8.07
N ILE A 6 -8.69 9.65 -7.86
CA ILE A 6 -8.12 8.32 -7.63
C ILE A 6 -8.34 7.51 -8.90
N ARG A 7 -7.27 7.03 -9.49
CA ARG A 7 -7.28 6.30 -10.77
C ARG A 7 -6.32 5.12 -10.77
N ASN A 8 -6.39 4.28 -11.76
CA ASN A 8 -5.42 3.21 -11.96
C ASN A 8 -4.03 3.79 -12.26
N ILE A 9 -3.00 3.06 -11.88
CA ILE A 9 -1.61 3.42 -12.18
C ILE A 9 -1.35 3.43 -13.68
N GLU A 10 -0.49 4.35 -14.13
CA GLU A 10 -0.01 4.44 -15.51
C GLU A 10 1.53 4.44 -15.50
N LEU A 11 2.13 4.11 -16.63
CA LEU A 11 3.60 4.03 -16.75
C LEU A 11 4.30 5.32 -16.30
N LYS A 12 3.71 6.47 -16.62
CA LYS A 12 4.25 7.78 -16.26
C LYS A 12 4.35 8.02 -14.74
N ASP A 13 3.68 7.20 -13.94
CA ASP A 13 3.63 7.40 -12.48
C ASP A 13 4.81 6.79 -11.74
N ASN A 14 5.57 5.91 -12.38
CA ASN A 14 6.64 5.15 -11.70
C ASN A 14 7.61 6.03 -10.91
N ALA A 15 8.15 7.06 -11.54
CA ALA A 15 9.16 7.91 -10.91
C ALA A 15 8.58 8.69 -9.72
N SER A 16 7.38 9.25 -9.88
CA SER A 16 6.72 10.01 -8.81
C SER A 16 6.38 9.14 -7.62
N LEU A 17 5.88 7.92 -7.87
CA LEU A 17 5.55 6.97 -6.80
C LEU A 17 6.79 6.50 -6.07
N ALA A 18 7.87 6.16 -6.77
CA ALA A 18 9.13 5.75 -6.16
C ALA A 18 9.67 6.84 -5.23
N ALA A 19 9.61 8.10 -5.67
CA ALA A 19 10.06 9.24 -4.88
C ALA A 19 9.20 9.42 -3.62
N ILE A 20 7.87 9.32 -3.73
CA ILE A 20 6.96 9.44 -2.59
C ILE A 20 7.22 8.33 -1.57
N ILE A 21 7.35 7.09 -2.02
CA ILE A 21 7.58 5.93 -1.15
C ILE A 21 8.88 6.09 -0.37
N ARG A 22 9.97 6.37 -1.07
CA ARG A 22 11.30 6.49 -0.43
C ARG A 22 11.38 7.68 0.51
N LYS A 23 10.86 8.82 0.08
CA LYS A 23 10.85 10.04 0.92
C LYS A 23 10.02 9.83 2.18
N SER A 24 8.87 9.16 2.06
CA SER A 24 8.03 8.84 3.22
C SER A 24 8.77 7.94 4.22
N LEU A 25 9.44 6.91 3.74
CA LEU A 25 10.18 5.99 4.61
C LEU A 25 11.38 6.69 5.27
N GLU A 26 12.10 7.54 4.55
CA GLU A 26 13.19 8.35 5.12
C GLU A 26 12.67 9.29 6.20
N GLU A 27 11.54 9.93 5.96
CA GLU A 27 10.92 10.87 6.90
C GLU A 27 10.57 10.22 8.25
N PHE A 28 10.14 8.96 8.23
CA PHE A 28 9.76 8.22 9.43
C PHE A 28 10.88 7.30 9.97
N ASN A 29 12.11 7.46 9.50
CA ASN A 29 13.23 6.60 9.86
C ASN A 29 12.98 5.11 9.57
N ALA A 30 12.25 4.85 8.50
CA ALA A 30 11.84 3.50 8.10
C ALA A 30 12.54 3.03 6.81
N ALA A 31 13.57 3.74 6.34
CA ALA A 31 14.36 3.37 5.17
C ALA A 31 15.39 2.29 5.54
N LYS A 32 14.89 1.09 5.84
CA LYS A 32 15.67 -0.03 6.37
C LYS A 32 15.80 -1.16 5.34
N PRO A 33 16.89 -1.97 5.40
CA PRO A 33 16.96 -3.21 4.62
C PRO A 33 15.75 -4.12 4.91
N GLY A 34 15.28 -4.84 3.89
CA GLY A 34 14.13 -5.72 4.02
C GLY A 34 12.79 -5.00 4.00
N THR A 35 12.76 -3.74 3.59
CA THR A 35 11.54 -2.97 3.37
C THR A 35 11.41 -2.56 1.91
N VAL A 36 10.27 -1.97 1.55
CA VAL A 36 9.98 -1.47 0.20
C VAL A 36 11.03 -0.47 -0.30
N TYR A 37 11.73 0.22 0.61
CA TYR A 37 12.74 1.21 0.25
C TYR A 37 13.82 0.65 -0.67
N PHE A 38 14.28 -0.58 -0.39
CA PHE A 38 15.35 -1.24 -1.16
C PHE A 38 14.81 -2.24 -2.19
N ASP A 39 13.50 -2.33 -2.33
CA ASP A 39 12.86 -3.22 -3.29
C ASP A 39 13.03 -2.63 -4.70
N THR A 40 13.57 -3.42 -5.62
CA THR A 40 13.78 -2.98 -7.01
C THR A 40 12.46 -2.70 -7.73
N THR A 41 11.37 -3.37 -7.35
CA THR A 41 10.05 -3.15 -7.96
C THR A 41 9.48 -1.78 -7.63
N THR A 42 10.00 -1.08 -6.61
CA THR A 42 9.56 0.26 -6.25
C THR A 42 9.71 1.26 -7.39
N ASP A 43 10.69 1.08 -8.27
CA ASP A 43 10.90 1.94 -9.42
C ASP A 43 10.07 1.53 -10.64
N HIS A 44 9.40 0.37 -10.59
CA HIS A 44 8.69 -0.25 -11.70
C HIS A 44 7.31 -0.75 -11.29
N LEU A 45 6.56 0.05 -10.51
CA LEU A 45 5.25 -0.37 -9.99
C LEU A 45 4.25 -0.65 -11.11
N PHE A 46 4.24 0.17 -12.15
CA PHE A 46 3.32 -0.06 -13.28
C PHE A 46 3.53 -1.44 -13.88
N GLU A 47 4.77 -1.78 -14.20
CA GLU A 47 5.10 -3.07 -14.80
C GLU A 47 4.77 -4.24 -13.86
N LEU A 48 5.04 -4.08 -12.56
CA LEU A 48 4.72 -5.10 -11.57
C LEU A 48 3.24 -5.42 -11.54
N PHE A 49 2.39 -4.40 -11.44
CA PHE A 49 0.94 -4.60 -11.31
C PHE A 49 0.31 -4.98 -12.63
N GLN A 50 0.83 -4.51 -13.75
CA GLN A 50 0.34 -4.89 -15.08
C GLN A 50 0.61 -6.36 -15.38
N SER A 51 1.76 -6.90 -14.95
CA SER A 51 2.16 -8.27 -15.22
C SER A 51 1.63 -9.28 -14.20
N THR A 52 1.03 -8.82 -13.10
CA THR A 52 0.54 -9.69 -12.03
C THR A 52 -0.98 -9.76 -12.06
N PRO A 53 -1.58 -10.90 -12.46
CA PRO A 53 -3.04 -11.08 -12.39
C PRO A 53 -3.54 -10.93 -10.96
N ASN A 54 -4.80 -10.48 -10.81
CA ASN A 54 -5.45 -10.31 -9.51
C ASN A 54 -4.72 -9.29 -8.61
N SER A 55 -4.10 -8.29 -9.22
CA SER A 55 -3.53 -7.15 -8.52
C SER A 55 -4.10 -5.84 -9.07
N LYS A 56 -4.08 -4.80 -8.24
CA LYS A 56 -4.46 -3.45 -8.62
C LYS A 56 -3.64 -2.45 -7.85
N TYR A 57 -3.23 -1.37 -8.50
CA TYR A 57 -2.60 -0.24 -7.84
C TYR A 57 -3.31 1.04 -8.24
N PHE A 58 -3.70 1.82 -7.24
CA PHE A 58 -4.38 3.10 -7.44
C PHE A 58 -3.45 4.25 -7.13
N VAL A 59 -3.57 5.30 -7.91
CA VAL A 59 -2.81 6.54 -7.76
C VAL A 59 -3.77 7.65 -7.42
N ALA A 60 -3.41 8.48 -6.46
CA ALA A 60 -4.12 9.72 -6.16
C ALA A 60 -3.35 10.88 -6.77
N GLU A 61 -4.06 11.74 -7.48
CA GLU A 61 -3.47 12.97 -8.01
C GLU A 61 -4.31 14.18 -7.64
N LEU A 62 -3.63 15.30 -7.46
CA LEU A 62 -4.23 16.59 -7.17
C LEU A 62 -3.76 17.56 -8.24
N ASN A 63 -4.69 18.10 -9.02
CA ASN A 63 -4.39 19.03 -10.11
C ASN A 63 -3.30 18.48 -11.06
N GLY A 64 -3.37 17.18 -11.38
CA GLY A 64 -2.41 16.53 -12.27
C GLY A 64 -1.10 16.09 -11.63
N THR A 65 -0.90 16.34 -10.34
CA THR A 65 0.31 15.94 -9.61
C THR A 65 0.03 14.70 -8.78
N VAL A 66 0.85 13.68 -8.92
CA VAL A 66 0.76 12.45 -8.11
C VAL A 66 1.09 12.77 -6.66
N ILE A 67 0.18 12.44 -5.74
CA ILE A 67 0.33 12.71 -4.32
C ILE A 67 0.29 11.45 -3.44
N GLY A 68 0.07 10.30 -4.04
CA GLY A 68 0.10 9.03 -3.30
C GLY A 68 -0.40 7.86 -4.10
N GLY A 69 -0.37 6.70 -3.47
CA GLY A 69 -0.85 5.47 -4.06
C GLY A 69 -1.04 4.37 -3.04
N ALA A 70 -1.77 3.34 -3.44
CA ALA A 70 -1.99 2.13 -2.65
C ALA A 70 -2.48 1.02 -3.57
N GLY A 71 -2.23 -0.22 -3.21
CA GLY A 71 -2.66 -1.34 -4.03
C GLY A 71 -2.94 -2.61 -3.25
N ILE A 72 -3.47 -3.59 -3.97
CA ILE A 72 -3.66 -4.96 -3.48
C ILE A 72 -2.89 -5.91 -4.38
N PHE A 73 -2.30 -6.93 -3.77
CA PHE A 73 -1.39 -7.84 -4.44
C PHE A 73 -1.59 -9.27 -3.96
N PRO A 74 -1.58 -10.27 -4.87
CA PRO A 74 -1.71 -11.67 -4.49
C PRO A 74 -0.36 -12.22 -4.04
N THR A 75 0.12 -11.79 -2.88
CA THR A 75 1.44 -12.14 -2.36
C THR A 75 1.60 -13.65 -2.23
N GLU A 76 2.78 -14.13 -2.61
CA GLU A 76 3.11 -15.54 -2.63
C GLU A 76 2.94 -16.18 -1.24
N ASN A 77 2.37 -17.38 -1.23
CA ASN A 77 2.15 -18.20 -0.04
C ASN A 77 1.17 -17.63 1.00
N LEU A 78 0.37 -16.63 0.65
CA LEU A 78 -0.75 -16.24 1.50
C LEU A 78 -1.81 -17.34 1.51
N PRO A 79 -2.58 -17.48 2.61
CA PRO A 79 -3.70 -18.43 2.62
C PRO A 79 -4.68 -18.14 1.48
N LYS A 80 -5.42 -19.17 1.07
CA LYS A 80 -6.42 -19.05 0.01
C LYS A 80 -7.43 -17.95 0.34
N GLY A 81 -7.71 -17.09 -0.64
CA GLY A 81 -8.65 -15.99 -0.50
C GLY A 81 -8.06 -14.71 0.08
N TYR A 82 -6.76 -14.73 0.41
CA TYR A 82 -6.08 -13.55 0.95
C TYR A 82 -5.37 -12.76 -0.15
N CYS A 83 -5.38 -11.44 -0.02
CA CYS A 83 -4.47 -10.55 -0.75
C CYS A 83 -3.78 -9.63 0.25
N GLU A 84 -2.75 -8.93 -0.19
CA GLU A 84 -2.02 -7.99 0.65
C GLU A 84 -2.31 -6.55 0.22
N LEU A 85 -2.60 -5.68 1.19
CA LEU A 85 -2.62 -4.23 0.99
C LEU A 85 -1.17 -3.77 1.00
N VAL A 86 -0.73 -3.18 -0.12
CA VAL A 86 0.70 -2.92 -0.33
C VAL A 86 0.95 -1.46 -0.74
N LYS A 87 2.13 -0.98 -0.38
CA LYS A 87 2.69 0.27 -0.90
C LYS A 87 1.73 1.45 -0.77
N MET A 88 1.08 1.56 0.38
CA MET A 88 0.20 2.67 0.74
C MET A 88 1.06 3.82 1.28
N TYR A 89 1.27 4.83 0.46
CA TYR A 89 2.07 6.00 0.81
C TYR A 89 1.44 7.27 0.26
N LEU A 90 1.53 8.34 1.04
CA LEU A 90 1.06 9.67 0.65
C LEU A 90 2.21 10.66 0.78
N SER A 91 2.24 11.65 -0.11
CA SER A 91 3.17 12.76 0.04
C SER A 91 2.83 13.53 1.31
N LYS A 92 3.82 14.21 1.88
CA LYS A 92 3.67 14.91 3.15
C LYS A 92 2.49 15.89 3.14
N ASP A 93 2.32 16.65 2.07
CA ASP A 93 1.28 17.66 1.96
C ASP A 93 -0.13 17.08 1.80
N ALA A 94 -0.24 15.81 1.42
CA ALA A 94 -1.52 15.12 1.25
C ALA A 94 -2.04 14.48 2.54
N ARG A 95 -1.22 14.40 3.57
CA ARG A 95 -1.59 13.74 4.83
C ARG A 95 -2.55 14.59 5.65
N GLY A 96 -3.40 13.94 6.42
CA GLY A 96 -4.38 14.62 7.26
C GLY A 96 -5.62 15.12 6.53
N SER A 97 -5.76 14.81 5.24
CA SER A 97 -6.89 15.25 4.41
C SER A 97 -8.01 14.21 4.29
N GLY A 98 -7.85 13.04 4.91
CA GLY A 98 -8.77 11.91 4.73
C GLY A 98 -8.45 11.07 3.50
N LEU A 99 -7.44 11.42 2.73
CA LEU A 99 -7.07 10.69 1.51
C LEU A 99 -6.63 9.25 1.79
N GLY A 100 -5.89 9.04 2.88
CA GLY A 100 -5.47 7.69 3.28
C GLY A 100 -6.64 6.75 3.47
N ARG A 101 -7.70 7.22 4.13
CA ARG A 101 -8.93 6.43 4.33
C ARG A 101 -9.62 6.14 3.01
N MET A 102 -9.69 7.11 2.12
CA MET A 102 -10.28 6.92 0.79
C MET A 102 -9.53 5.86 0.00
N MET A 103 -8.20 5.89 0.03
CA MET A 103 -7.34 4.93 -0.66
C MET A 103 -7.50 3.52 -0.10
N ILE A 104 -7.52 3.38 1.22
CA ILE A 104 -7.73 2.08 1.87
C ILE A 104 -9.12 1.54 1.54
N SER A 105 -10.17 2.35 1.65
CA SER A 105 -11.52 1.94 1.27
C SER A 105 -11.58 1.46 -0.17
N LYS A 106 -10.96 2.17 -1.08
CA LYS A 106 -10.90 1.79 -2.50
C LYS A 106 -10.24 0.43 -2.68
N CYS A 107 -9.14 0.18 -1.98
CA CYS A 107 -8.43 -1.10 -2.03
C CYS A 107 -9.28 -2.24 -1.46
N LEU A 108 -9.93 -2.03 -0.31
CA LEU A 108 -10.77 -3.06 0.31
C LEU A 108 -11.99 -3.39 -0.56
N ASP A 109 -12.66 -2.39 -1.12
CA ASP A 109 -13.79 -2.60 -2.02
C ASP A 109 -13.37 -3.37 -3.27
N THR A 110 -12.23 -3.01 -3.84
CA THR A 110 -11.69 -3.68 -5.02
C THR A 110 -11.32 -5.13 -4.72
N ALA A 111 -10.69 -5.39 -3.58
CA ALA A 111 -10.35 -6.75 -3.15
C ALA A 111 -11.62 -7.61 -3.04
N LYS A 112 -12.66 -7.07 -2.45
CA LYS A 112 -13.95 -7.76 -2.32
C LYS A 112 -14.58 -8.04 -3.69
N GLU A 113 -14.59 -7.07 -4.58
CA GLU A 113 -15.09 -7.21 -5.97
C GLU A 113 -14.32 -8.28 -6.73
N MET A 114 -13.02 -8.42 -6.47
CA MET A 114 -12.16 -9.42 -7.11
C MET A 114 -12.30 -10.82 -6.51
N GLY A 115 -13.11 -10.98 -5.47
CA GLY A 115 -13.40 -12.28 -4.86
C GLY A 115 -12.50 -12.65 -3.68
N PHE A 116 -11.64 -11.74 -3.21
CA PHE A 116 -10.86 -11.98 -2.00
C PHE A 116 -11.75 -11.91 -0.77
N THR A 117 -11.40 -12.66 0.27
CA THR A 117 -12.15 -12.72 1.52
C THR A 117 -11.41 -12.08 2.68
N ASN A 118 -10.10 -11.92 2.56
CA ASN A 118 -9.25 -11.38 3.62
C ASN A 118 -8.17 -10.49 3.02
N VAL A 119 -7.83 -9.43 3.74
CA VAL A 119 -6.74 -8.53 3.38
C VAL A 119 -5.70 -8.54 4.49
N TYR A 120 -4.47 -8.80 4.11
CA TYR A 120 -3.28 -8.84 4.96
C TYR A 120 -2.44 -7.59 4.70
N LEU A 121 -1.69 -7.14 5.68
CA LEU A 121 -0.69 -6.08 5.50
C LEU A 121 0.49 -6.27 6.45
N GLU A 122 1.61 -5.67 6.07
CA GLU A 122 2.83 -5.61 6.87
C GLU A 122 3.21 -4.15 7.08
N SER A 123 3.65 -3.83 8.27
CA SER A 123 4.05 -2.48 8.64
C SER A 123 5.14 -2.52 9.72
N MET A 124 5.43 -1.39 10.31
CA MET A 124 6.42 -1.26 11.35
C MET A 124 6.07 -0.13 12.31
N PRO A 125 6.59 -0.14 13.56
CA PRO A 125 6.24 0.86 14.57
C PRO A 125 6.52 2.30 14.16
N GLU A 126 7.51 2.51 13.31
CA GLU A 126 7.87 3.84 12.80
C GLU A 126 6.73 4.47 12.00
N LEU A 127 5.84 3.65 11.43
CA LEU A 127 4.66 4.08 10.67
C LEU A 127 3.41 4.09 11.55
N SER A 128 3.51 4.58 12.76
CA SER A 128 2.45 4.50 13.79
C SER A 128 1.12 5.13 13.38
N LYS A 129 1.14 6.21 12.61
CA LYS A 129 -0.10 6.86 12.16
C LYS A 129 -0.88 5.97 11.20
N ALA A 130 -0.17 5.33 10.27
CA ALA A 130 -0.78 4.39 9.34
C ALA A 130 -1.37 3.18 10.09
N VAL A 131 -0.62 2.64 11.05
CA VAL A 131 -1.07 1.51 11.87
C VAL A 131 -2.37 1.84 12.59
N LYS A 132 -2.49 3.04 13.16
CA LYS A 132 -3.72 3.49 13.83
C LYS A 132 -4.91 3.56 12.86
N VAL A 133 -4.68 3.97 11.62
CA VAL A 133 -5.74 3.99 10.61
C VAL A 133 -6.18 2.57 10.29
N TYR A 134 -5.25 1.63 10.15
CA TYR A 134 -5.58 0.22 9.92
C TYR A 134 -6.40 -0.36 11.08
N GLU A 135 -6.05 -0.04 12.32
CA GLU A 135 -6.84 -0.45 13.49
C GLU A 135 -8.29 0.06 13.39
N LYS A 136 -8.46 1.32 12.99
CA LYS A 136 -9.80 1.91 12.82
C LYS A 136 -10.61 1.26 11.71
N PHE A 137 -9.95 0.71 10.70
CA PHE A 137 -10.63 -0.07 9.65
C PHE A 137 -10.99 -1.48 10.09
N GLY A 138 -10.59 -1.89 11.29
CA GLY A 138 -10.90 -3.21 11.83
C GLY A 138 -9.83 -4.26 11.55
N PHE A 139 -8.63 -3.87 11.14
CA PHE A 139 -7.51 -4.81 11.04
C PHE A 139 -7.09 -5.27 12.43
N SER A 140 -6.82 -6.56 12.56
CA SER A 140 -6.34 -7.19 13.80
C SER A 140 -4.88 -7.55 13.67
N TYR A 141 -4.15 -7.51 14.79
CA TYR A 141 -2.74 -7.89 14.81
C TYR A 141 -2.58 -9.40 14.72
N LEU A 142 -1.57 -9.82 13.98
CA LEU A 142 -1.11 -11.21 13.90
C LEU A 142 0.21 -11.35 14.66
N LYS A 143 0.54 -12.60 15.04
CA LYS A 143 1.77 -12.90 15.79
C LYS A 143 3.01 -13.01 14.90
N GLY A 144 2.83 -13.11 13.60
CA GLY A 144 3.92 -13.27 12.66
C GLY A 144 3.44 -13.08 11.22
N PRO A 145 4.37 -13.11 10.26
CA PRO A 145 4.03 -12.91 8.86
C PRO A 145 3.24 -14.08 8.30
N LEU A 146 2.34 -13.76 7.37
CA LEU A 146 1.72 -14.70 6.47
C LEU A 146 2.39 -14.56 5.11
N GLY A 147 2.51 -15.64 4.37
CA GLY A 147 3.04 -15.59 3.03
C GLY A 147 4.53 -15.21 2.96
N ASN A 148 4.95 -14.82 1.75
CA ASN A 148 6.34 -14.49 1.44
C ASN A 148 6.41 -13.18 0.65
N SER A 149 6.30 -12.05 1.34
CA SER A 149 6.40 -10.72 0.73
C SER A 149 7.85 -10.33 0.42
N GLY A 150 8.83 -10.96 1.08
CA GLY A 150 10.22 -10.56 1.01
C GLY A 150 10.57 -9.37 1.90
N HIS A 151 9.62 -8.82 2.64
CA HIS A 151 9.83 -7.64 3.48
C HIS A 151 10.18 -8.04 4.92
N CYS A 152 11.35 -8.63 5.11
CA CYS A 152 11.82 -9.10 6.42
C CYS A 152 12.09 -7.97 7.43
N GLY A 153 12.12 -6.71 6.99
CA GLY A 153 12.27 -5.54 7.85
C GLY A 153 10.97 -5.07 8.52
N CYS A 154 9.83 -5.62 8.12
CA CYS A 154 8.54 -5.33 8.75
C CYS A 154 8.33 -6.25 9.95
N ASP A 155 7.81 -5.71 11.04
CA ASP A 155 7.59 -6.44 12.29
C ASP A 155 6.17 -6.24 12.88
N ILE A 156 5.28 -5.61 12.12
CA ILE A 156 3.85 -5.54 12.42
C ILE A 156 3.10 -6.22 11.28
N TRP A 157 2.25 -7.17 11.64
CA TRP A 157 1.43 -7.93 10.69
C TRP A 157 -0.03 -7.83 11.10
N MET A 158 -0.89 -7.47 10.16
CA MET A 158 -2.30 -7.26 10.44
C MET A 158 -3.17 -7.92 9.36
N MET A 159 -4.41 -8.20 9.69
CA MET A 159 -5.36 -8.85 8.80
C MET A 159 -6.77 -8.36 9.07
N LYS A 160 -7.58 -8.29 8.03
CA LYS A 160 -9.01 -7.98 8.09
C LYS A 160 -9.79 -8.93 7.20
N GLU A 161 -10.86 -9.46 7.73
CA GLU A 161 -11.87 -10.19 6.95
C GLU A 161 -12.79 -9.19 6.25
N ILE A 162 -13.04 -9.40 4.96
CA ILE A 162 -13.84 -8.46 4.15
C ILE A 162 -15.08 -9.09 3.52
#